data_7cb8a6873ce1ab60cbf580590181064a
#
_entry.id   7cb8a6873ce1ab60cbf580590181064a
#
_cell.length_a   1.000
_cell.length_b   1.000
_cell.length_c   1.000
_cell.angle_alpha   90.00
_cell.angle_beta   90.00
_cell.angle_gamma   90.00
#
_symmetry.space_group_name_H-M   'P 1'
#
loop_
_entity.id
_entity.type
_entity.pdbx_description
1 polymer ?
#
loop_
_entity_poly.entity_id
_entity_poly.type
_entity_poly.pdbx_seq_one_letter_code
_entity_poly.pdbx_strand_id
1 'polypeptide(L)'
;MLEEILMHLNNWFLVPDGVHEDTYTIEGGSITLPFLVNGQYFRICGSVFNDGLYTYPAEELFDETFDGTIWALAIPKQVIKLSDEIQEWKIKNGDISPYTSESFGGYSYSKATNSKGAPMGWQDVFKAQLNKWRKIGENSYRVGTNLIKPYYRPWNPDYPLGGDW
;
A
#
# COMPACT_ATOMS: atom_id res chain seq x y z
N MET A 1 -5.32 -4.96 -4.25
CA MET A 1 -4.00 -5.61 -4.53
C MET A 1 -2.87 -4.60 -4.61
N LEU A 2 -2.93 -3.57 -5.49
CA LEU A 2 -1.83 -2.61 -5.67
C LEU A 2 -1.43 -1.94 -4.34
N GLU A 3 -2.37 -1.42 -3.58
CA GLU A 3 -2.10 -0.80 -2.27
C GLU A 3 -1.40 -1.77 -1.30
N GLU A 4 -1.85 -3.01 -1.22
CA GLU A 4 -1.24 -4.07 -0.39
C GLU A 4 0.23 -4.30 -0.77
N ILE A 5 0.53 -4.24 -2.08
CA ILE A 5 1.91 -4.36 -2.56
C ILE A 5 2.74 -3.13 -2.18
N LEU A 6 2.23 -1.92 -2.36
CA LEU A 6 2.93 -0.69 -1.98
C LEU A 6 3.27 -0.67 -0.49
N MET A 7 2.34 -1.11 0.34
CA MET A 7 2.56 -1.29 1.78
C MET A 7 3.64 -2.35 2.05
N HIS A 8 3.58 -3.52 1.37
CA HIS A 8 4.58 -4.58 1.53
C HIS A 8 5.97 -4.14 1.09
N LEU A 9 6.06 -3.34 0.03
CA LEU A 9 7.31 -2.76 -0.47
C LEU A 9 7.85 -1.66 0.42
N ASN A 10 7.03 -1.11 1.32
CA ASN A 10 7.33 0.11 2.05
C ASN A 10 7.72 1.26 1.11
N ASN A 11 7.11 1.30 -0.07
CA ASN A 11 7.44 2.25 -1.12
C ASN A 11 6.17 2.70 -1.85
N TRP A 12 5.79 3.94 -1.61
CA TRP A 12 4.61 4.55 -2.21
C TRP A 12 4.90 5.28 -3.51
N PHE A 13 6.18 5.35 -3.91
CA PHE A 13 6.60 6.07 -5.13
C PHE A 13 6.10 7.52 -5.16
N LEU A 14 6.25 8.21 -4.03
CA LEU A 14 5.92 9.63 -3.93
C LEU A 14 6.67 10.45 -4.97
N VAL A 15 5.99 11.39 -5.62
CA VAL A 15 6.67 12.41 -6.42
C VAL A 15 7.42 13.37 -5.48
N PRO A 16 8.46 14.06 -5.95
CA PRO A 16 9.07 15.15 -5.18
C PRO A 16 8.01 16.15 -4.73
N ASP A 17 8.02 16.53 -3.45
CA ASP A 17 7.03 17.43 -2.84
C ASP A 17 5.57 16.95 -2.99
N GLY A 18 5.38 15.66 -3.16
CA GLY A 18 4.06 15.04 -3.42
C GLY A 18 3.22 14.75 -2.19
N VAL A 19 3.55 15.31 -1.03
CA VAL A 19 2.77 15.21 0.20
C VAL A 19 2.11 16.55 0.46
N HIS A 20 0.79 16.59 0.34
CA HIS A 20 -0.01 17.81 0.50
C HIS A 20 -0.92 17.66 1.73
N GLU A 21 -0.70 18.48 2.74
CA GLU A 21 -1.49 18.52 3.96
C GLU A 21 -2.41 19.73 3.92
N ASP A 22 -3.72 19.49 4.05
CA ASP A 22 -4.74 20.52 4.02
C ASP A 22 -6.08 20.00 4.59
N THR A 23 -7.07 20.89 4.67
CA THR A 23 -8.47 20.52 4.85
C THR A 23 -9.09 20.25 3.48
N TYR A 24 -9.53 19.02 3.25
CA TYR A 24 -10.12 18.59 1.99
C TYR A 24 -11.62 18.39 2.12
N THR A 25 -12.34 18.78 1.07
CA THR A 25 -13.79 18.55 0.97
C THR A 25 -14.09 17.68 -0.25
N ILE A 26 -14.83 16.62 -0.02
CA ILE A 26 -15.38 15.71 -1.04
C ILE A 26 -16.87 16.04 -1.14
N GLU A 27 -17.31 16.39 -2.33
CA GLU A 27 -18.72 16.72 -2.61
C GLU A 27 -19.18 16.02 -3.89
N GLY A 28 -20.39 15.45 -3.84
CA GLY A 28 -20.96 14.73 -4.97
C GLY A 28 -20.11 13.54 -5.39
N GLY A 29 -19.44 12.87 -4.44
CA GLY A 29 -18.62 11.72 -4.69
C GLY A 29 -17.27 12.01 -5.34
N SER A 30 -16.83 13.28 -5.41
CA SER A 30 -15.58 13.65 -6.09
C SER A 30 -14.76 14.65 -5.29
N ILE A 31 -13.47 14.68 -5.55
CA ILE A 31 -12.52 15.62 -4.96
C ILE A 31 -11.73 16.35 -6.04
N THR A 32 -11.57 17.66 -5.89
CA THR A 32 -10.78 18.47 -6.81
C THR A 32 -9.37 18.69 -6.27
N LEU A 33 -8.36 18.17 -6.97
CA LEU A 33 -6.95 18.21 -6.59
C LEU A 33 -6.13 18.81 -7.75
N PRO A 34 -5.93 20.15 -7.76
CA PRO A 34 -5.34 20.86 -8.92
C PRO A 34 -3.85 20.51 -9.17
N PHE A 35 -3.19 19.90 -8.21
CA PHE A 35 -1.80 19.47 -8.31
C PHE A 35 -1.64 18.04 -8.89
N LEU A 36 -2.75 17.34 -9.17
CA LEU A 36 -2.73 16.03 -9.81
C LEU A 36 -3.10 16.12 -11.29
N VAL A 37 -2.61 15.16 -12.07
CA VAL A 37 -2.97 15.01 -13.48
C VAL A 37 -3.85 13.78 -13.70
N ASN A 38 -4.67 13.79 -14.76
CA ASN A 38 -5.54 12.67 -15.08
C ASN A 38 -4.76 11.36 -15.25
N GLY A 39 -5.24 10.30 -14.62
CA GLY A 39 -4.60 8.99 -14.62
C GLY A 39 -3.49 8.84 -13.56
N GLN A 40 -3.19 9.87 -12.80
CA GLN A 40 -2.20 9.80 -11.73
C GLN A 40 -2.78 9.07 -10.52
N TYR A 41 -1.99 8.18 -9.93
CA TYR A 41 -2.33 7.58 -8.66
C TYR A 41 -2.10 8.56 -7.51
N PHE A 42 -2.99 8.52 -6.55
CA PHE A 42 -2.85 9.27 -5.31
C PHE A 42 -3.43 8.49 -4.13
N ARG A 43 -2.99 8.83 -2.94
CA ARG A 43 -3.52 8.25 -1.71
C ARG A 43 -4.13 9.33 -0.85
N ILE A 44 -5.33 9.05 -0.33
CA ILE A 44 -5.97 9.83 0.72
C ILE A 44 -5.53 9.23 2.06
N CYS A 45 -5.09 10.08 2.99
CA CYS A 45 -4.72 9.71 4.35
C CYS A 45 -5.41 10.62 5.36
N GLY A 46 -6.02 10.04 6.38
CA GLY A 46 -6.68 10.77 7.46
C GLY A 46 -8.19 10.99 7.26
N SER A 47 -8.76 10.59 6.12
CA SER A 47 -10.20 10.50 5.94
C SER A 47 -10.77 9.33 6.73
N VAL A 48 -11.98 9.49 7.26
CA VAL A 48 -12.69 8.41 7.97
C VAL A 48 -13.28 7.40 7.01
N PHE A 49 -13.79 7.88 5.87
CA PHE A 49 -14.53 7.05 4.91
C PHE A 49 -13.75 6.75 3.64
N ASN A 50 -12.74 7.58 3.30
CA ASN A 50 -12.07 7.56 2.01
C ASN A 50 -10.55 7.33 2.13
N ASP A 51 -10.03 6.85 3.27
CA ASP A 51 -8.59 6.50 3.36
C ASP A 51 -8.27 5.35 2.39
N GLY A 52 -7.32 5.58 1.46
CA GLY A 52 -6.98 4.58 0.45
C GLY A 52 -6.30 5.11 -0.79
N LEU A 53 -6.04 4.20 -1.71
CA LEU A 53 -5.37 4.44 -3.00
C LEU A 53 -6.39 4.62 -4.12
N TYR A 54 -6.26 5.71 -4.87
CA TYR A 54 -7.15 6.09 -5.97
C TYR A 54 -6.39 6.49 -7.23
N THR A 55 -7.11 6.60 -8.33
CA THR A 55 -6.63 7.21 -9.59
C THR A 55 -7.40 8.50 -9.83
N TYR A 56 -6.71 9.58 -10.18
CA TYR A 56 -7.35 10.87 -10.42
C TYR A 56 -7.90 10.98 -11.86
N PRO A 57 -9.11 11.52 -12.08
CA PRO A 57 -10.08 11.89 -11.07
C PRO A 57 -10.69 10.68 -10.36
N ALA A 58 -10.94 10.79 -9.06
CA ALA A 58 -11.64 9.77 -8.30
C ALA A 58 -13.13 10.08 -8.27
N GLU A 59 -13.92 9.04 -8.45
CA GLU A 59 -15.38 9.06 -8.41
C GLU A 59 -15.87 8.07 -7.36
N GLU A 60 -17.12 8.20 -6.94
CA GLU A 60 -17.75 7.31 -5.96
C GLU A 60 -17.13 7.39 -4.55
N LEU A 61 -16.53 8.54 -4.22
CA LEU A 61 -16.09 8.82 -2.86
C LEU A 61 -17.29 9.18 -1.96
N PHE A 62 -17.16 8.97 -0.66
CA PHE A 62 -18.13 9.44 0.30
C PHE A 62 -17.94 10.94 0.57
N ASP A 63 -19.04 11.69 0.58
CA ASP A 63 -19.01 13.12 0.90
C ASP A 63 -18.51 13.32 2.33
N GLU A 64 -17.45 14.10 2.47
CA GLU A 64 -16.76 14.31 3.74
C GLU A 64 -15.89 15.57 3.66
N THR A 65 -15.75 16.26 4.79
CA THR A 65 -14.70 17.26 4.99
C THR A 65 -13.76 16.75 6.08
N PHE A 66 -12.48 16.68 5.78
CA PHE A 66 -11.48 16.12 6.69
C PHE A 66 -10.15 16.89 6.62
N ASP A 67 -9.46 16.93 7.75
CA ASP A 67 -8.08 17.37 7.79
C ASP A 67 -7.19 16.15 7.55
N GLY A 68 -6.36 16.22 6.52
CA GLY A 68 -5.59 15.05 6.12
C GLY A 68 -4.49 15.35 5.12
N THR A 69 -3.98 14.30 4.52
CA THR A 69 -2.85 14.39 3.61
C THR A 69 -3.16 13.67 2.31
N ILE A 70 -2.92 14.32 1.19
CA ILE A 70 -2.95 13.69 -0.13
C ILE A 70 -1.52 13.41 -0.58
N TRP A 71 -1.27 12.16 -0.95
CA TRP A 71 0.01 11.72 -1.50
C TRP A 71 -0.09 11.58 -3.01
N ALA A 72 0.64 12.42 -3.75
CA ALA A 72 0.76 12.29 -5.20
C ALA A 72 1.81 11.22 -5.53
N LEU A 73 1.45 10.23 -6.32
CA LEU A 73 2.27 9.06 -6.57
C LEU A 73 2.70 8.97 -8.05
N ALA A 74 3.91 8.42 -8.29
CA ALA A 74 4.43 8.09 -9.60
C ALA A 74 4.80 6.60 -9.67
N ILE A 75 3.78 5.75 -9.59
CA ILE A 75 3.97 4.29 -9.53
C ILE A 75 4.48 3.79 -10.88
N PRO A 76 5.64 3.11 -10.95
CA PRO A 76 6.16 2.55 -12.19
C PRO A 76 5.20 1.54 -12.83
N LYS A 77 5.03 1.60 -14.15
CA LYS A 77 4.17 0.65 -14.89
C LYS A 77 4.50 -0.81 -14.61
N GLN A 78 5.77 -1.12 -14.34
CA GLN A 78 6.21 -2.47 -13.99
C GLN A 78 5.68 -2.94 -12.64
N VAL A 79 5.50 -2.03 -11.66
CA VAL A 79 4.89 -2.35 -10.37
C VAL A 79 3.40 -2.58 -10.52
N ILE A 80 2.73 -1.77 -11.35
CA ILE A 80 1.31 -1.96 -11.68
C ILE A 80 1.11 -3.33 -12.34
N LYS A 81 1.92 -3.64 -13.36
CA LYS A 81 1.86 -4.96 -14.03
C LYS A 81 2.13 -6.11 -13.06
N LEU A 82 3.11 -5.97 -12.17
CA LEU A 82 3.39 -6.96 -11.13
C LEU A 82 2.18 -7.14 -10.19
N SER A 83 1.46 -6.06 -9.89
CA SER A 83 0.22 -6.13 -9.12
C SER A 83 -0.85 -6.98 -9.82
N ASP A 84 -1.00 -6.82 -11.12
CA ASP A 84 -1.96 -7.61 -11.91
C ASP A 84 -1.56 -9.09 -11.93
N GLU A 85 -0.28 -9.40 -12.15
CA GLU A 85 0.26 -10.77 -12.11
C GLU A 85 0.03 -11.44 -10.74
N ILE A 86 0.24 -10.71 -9.65
CA ILE A 86 -0.01 -11.21 -8.29
C ILE A 86 -1.51 -11.41 -8.05
N GLN A 87 -2.35 -10.51 -8.53
CA GLN A 87 -3.81 -10.63 -8.44
C GLN A 87 -4.30 -11.89 -9.16
N GLU A 88 -3.85 -12.11 -10.40
CA GLU A 88 -4.17 -13.33 -11.17
C GLU A 88 -3.69 -14.59 -10.45
N TRP A 89 -2.48 -14.54 -9.88
CA TRP A 89 -1.95 -15.66 -9.10
C TRP A 89 -2.82 -15.95 -7.87
N LYS A 90 -3.26 -14.92 -7.12
CA LYS A 90 -4.16 -15.07 -5.96
C LYS A 90 -5.49 -15.70 -6.37
N ILE A 91 -6.08 -15.24 -7.46
CA ILE A 91 -7.34 -15.79 -7.98
C ILE A 91 -7.18 -17.29 -8.33
N LYS A 92 -6.06 -17.65 -8.97
CA LYS A 92 -5.80 -19.02 -9.43
C LYS A 92 -5.46 -19.99 -8.30
N ASN A 93 -4.76 -19.53 -7.28
CA ASN A 93 -4.25 -20.39 -6.19
C ASN A 93 -5.08 -20.28 -4.91
N GLY A 94 -6.05 -19.39 -4.86
CA GLY A 94 -6.86 -19.10 -3.67
C GLY A 94 -6.08 -18.34 -2.59
N ASP A 95 -6.78 -17.93 -1.55
CA ASP A 95 -6.13 -17.49 -0.33
C ASP A 95 -5.42 -18.67 0.32
N ILE A 96 -4.31 -18.37 1.02
CA ILE A 96 -3.45 -19.38 1.64
C ILE A 96 -4.31 -20.30 2.51
N SER A 97 -4.63 -21.48 2.00
CA SER A 97 -5.25 -22.53 2.80
C SER A 97 -4.24 -22.97 3.87
N PRO A 98 -4.64 -23.09 5.14
CA PRO A 98 -3.74 -23.52 6.21
C PRO A 98 -3.22 -24.94 6.02
N TYR A 99 -3.79 -25.68 5.07
CA TYR A 99 -3.40 -27.05 4.78
C TYR A 99 -2.33 -27.10 3.69
N THR A 100 -1.21 -27.73 3.98
CA THR A 100 -0.08 -27.95 3.05
C THR A 100 -0.27 -29.16 2.17
N SER A 101 -1.17 -30.07 2.54
CA SER A 101 -1.50 -31.27 1.77
C SER A 101 -2.94 -31.69 2.03
N GLU A 102 -3.58 -32.19 1.00
CA GLU A 102 -4.91 -32.80 1.08
C GLU A 102 -4.84 -34.17 0.41
N SER A 103 -5.45 -35.17 1.02
CA SER A 103 -5.63 -36.48 0.40
C SER A 103 -7.09 -36.88 0.49
N PHE A 104 -7.68 -37.19 -0.66
CA PHE A 104 -9.06 -37.66 -0.75
C PHE A 104 -9.16 -38.73 -1.84
N GLY A 105 -9.75 -39.88 -1.53
CA GLY A 105 -10.08 -40.92 -2.49
C GLY A 105 -8.89 -41.47 -3.30
N GLY A 106 -7.68 -41.52 -2.75
CA GLY A 106 -6.47 -41.98 -3.45
C GLY A 106 -5.73 -40.89 -4.23
N TYR A 107 -6.22 -39.64 -4.19
CA TYR A 107 -5.54 -38.47 -4.72
C TYR A 107 -4.84 -37.74 -3.60
N SER A 108 -3.53 -37.48 -3.71
CA SER A 108 -2.80 -36.66 -2.80
C SER A 108 -2.25 -35.42 -3.51
N TYR A 109 -2.47 -34.26 -2.95
CA TYR A 109 -1.96 -32.99 -3.45
C TYR A 109 -1.12 -32.31 -2.36
N SER A 110 0.09 -31.88 -2.71
CA SER A 110 0.97 -31.11 -1.84
C SER A 110 1.17 -29.71 -2.40
N LYS A 111 0.96 -28.69 -1.58
CA LYS A 111 1.27 -27.31 -1.93
C LYS A 111 2.75 -27.03 -1.67
N ALA A 112 3.34 -26.16 -2.48
CA ALA A 112 4.68 -25.66 -2.24
C ALA A 112 4.73 -24.94 -0.89
N THR A 113 5.74 -25.28 -0.09
CA THR A 113 5.96 -24.68 1.24
C THR A 113 7.20 -23.78 1.21
N ASN A 114 7.19 -22.76 2.06
CA ASN A 114 8.36 -21.93 2.30
C ASN A 114 9.38 -22.65 3.21
N SER A 115 10.53 -22.01 3.47
CA SER A 115 11.61 -22.56 4.31
C SER A 115 11.19 -22.91 5.76
N LYS A 116 10.00 -22.49 6.20
CA LYS A 116 9.43 -22.76 7.52
C LYS A 116 8.32 -23.84 7.48
N GLY A 117 8.11 -24.47 6.31
CA GLY A 117 7.07 -25.50 6.13
C GLY A 117 5.64 -24.95 6.00
N ALA A 118 5.46 -23.65 5.94
CA ALA A 118 4.15 -23.03 5.71
C ALA A 118 3.86 -22.90 4.21
N PRO A 119 2.57 -22.90 3.78
CA PRO A 119 2.22 -22.66 2.38
C PRO A 119 2.80 -21.37 1.87
N MET A 120 3.35 -21.35 0.64
CA MET A 120 3.93 -20.16 0.03
C MET A 120 2.83 -19.16 -0.31
N GLY A 121 2.94 -17.95 0.25
CA GLY A 121 2.12 -16.81 -0.14
C GLY A 121 2.69 -16.09 -1.37
N TRP A 122 1.92 -15.15 -1.91
CA TRP A 122 2.38 -14.31 -3.02
C TRP A 122 3.69 -13.58 -2.69
N GLN A 123 3.88 -13.19 -1.42
CA GLN A 123 5.09 -12.53 -0.94
C GLN A 123 6.34 -13.40 -1.14
N ASP A 124 6.22 -14.71 -0.96
CA ASP A 124 7.31 -15.67 -1.14
C ASP A 124 7.53 -15.95 -2.63
N VAL A 125 6.46 -16.16 -3.39
CA VAL A 125 6.51 -16.47 -4.82
C VAL A 125 7.11 -15.34 -5.64
N PHE A 126 6.71 -14.10 -5.38
CA PHE A 126 7.15 -12.92 -6.11
C PHE A 126 8.30 -12.15 -5.42
N LYS A 127 8.91 -12.73 -4.39
CA LYS A 127 9.94 -12.09 -3.57
C LYS A 127 11.07 -11.45 -4.40
N ALA A 128 11.56 -12.15 -5.42
CA ALA A 128 12.65 -11.65 -6.25
C ALA A 128 12.26 -10.39 -7.06
N GLN A 129 11.03 -10.33 -7.55
CA GLN A 129 10.51 -9.18 -8.29
C GLN A 129 10.21 -8.02 -7.34
N LEU A 130 9.58 -8.31 -6.19
CA LEU A 130 9.22 -7.32 -5.17
C LEU A 130 10.44 -6.64 -4.56
N ASN A 131 11.50 -7.40 -4.26
CA ASN A 131 12.71 -6.85 -3.64
C ASN A 131 13.39 -5.77 -4.47
N LYS A 132 13.23 -5.75 -5.80
CA LYS A 132 13.76 -4.71 -6.68
C LYS A 132 13.15 -3.32 -6.40
N TRP A 133 11.96 -3.28 -5.85
CA TRP A 133 11.17 -2.08 -5.62
C TRP A 133 11.07 -1.69 -4.15
N ARG A 134 11.58 -2.55 -3.27
CA ARG A 134 11.52 -2.31 -1.84
C ARG A 134 12.38 -1.11 -1.45
N LYS A 135 11.77 -0.16 -0.77
CA LYS A 135 12.50 0.96 -0.19
C LYS A 135 13.17 0.51 1.11
N ILE A 136 14.48 0.48 1.10
CA ILE A 136 15.29 0.27 2.28
C ILE A 136 15.54 1.66 2.85
N GLY A 137 14.82 2.03 3.92
CA GLY A 137 15.03 3.31 4.60
C GLY A 137 16.37 3.34 5.34
N GLU A 138 16.91 4.52 5.56
CA GLU A 138 18.10 4.72 6.40
C GLU A 138 17.96 4.11 7.79
N ASN A 139 16.75 3.83 8.20
CA ASN A 139 16.39 3.16 9.44
C ASN A 139 15.42 2.00 9.18
N SER A 140 15.78 1.07 8.32
CA SER A 140 14.91 -0.09 8.03
C SER A 140 14.52 -0.88 9.30
N TYR A 141 15.32 -0.84 10.35
CA TYR A 141 15.02 -1.37 11.68
C TYR A 141 14.13 -0.47 12.53
N ARG A 142 14.02 0.84 12.23
CA ARG A 142 13.11 1.79 12.92
C ARG A 142 11.81 2.00 12.15
N VAL A 143 11.75 1.54 10.94
CA VAL A 143 10.70 1.79 9.97
C VAL A 143 9.35 1.19 10.40
N GLY A 144 9.36 0.04 11.05
CA GLY A 144 8.13 -0.57 11.55
C GLY A 144 7.37 0.28 12.59
N THR A 145 8.05 1.24 13.22
CA THR A 145 7.45 2.10 14.22
C THR A 145 7.25 3.55 13.77
N ASN A 146 7.92 3.99 12.71
CA ASN A 146 7.98 5.41 12.36
C ASN A 146 7.42 5.77 10.99
N LEU A 147 7.13 4.82 10.10
CA LEU A 147 6.60 5.15 8.77
C LEU A 147 5.12 5.53 8.78
N ILE A 148 4.40 5.11 9.80
CA ILE A 148 2.99 5.47 9.94
C ILE A 148 2.83 6.67 10.86
N LYS A 149 3.74 6.84 11.83
CA LYS A 149 3.62 7.88 12.85
C LYS A 149 3.83 9.32 12.36
N PRO A 150 4.73 9.65 11.45
CA PRO A 150 4.88 11.02 10.98
C PRO A 150 3.65 11.53 10.22
N TYR A 151 2.91 10.63 9.59
CA TYR A 151 1.75 10.97 8.76
C TYR A 151 0.43 11.02 9.53
N TYR A 152 0.38 10.37 10.70
CA TYR A 152 -0.78 10.36 11.59
C TYR A 152 -0.61 11.21 12.85
N ARG A 153 0.53 11.90 13.00
CA ARG A 153 0.65 12.93 14.00
C ARG A 153 0.39 14.27 13.35
N PRO A 154 -0.69 14.96 13.69
CA PRO A 154 -0.72 16.40 13.48
C PRO A 154 0.56 16.95 14.10
N TRP A 155 1.29 17.77 13.35
CA TRP A 155 2.47 18.47 13.85
C TRP A 155 2.10 19.13 15.17
N ASN A 156 2.70 18.68 16.27
CA ASN A 156 2.49 19.26 17.57
C ASN A 156 3.76 20.06 17.92
N PRO A 157 3.68 21.39 17.95
CA PRO A 157 4.81 22.25 18.28
C PRO A 157 5.37 21.99 19.70
N ASP A 158 4.59 21.35 20.58
CA ASP A 158 4.99 21.01 21.95
C ASP A 158 5.90 19.76 22.04
N TYR A 159 6.10 19.08 20.88
CA TYR A 159 7.07 17.98 20.78
C TYR A 159 8.10 18.29 19.68
N PRO A 160 9.11 19.14 19.96
CA PRO A 160 10.20 19.36 19.05
C PRO A 160 10.91 18.03 18.76
N LEU A 161 11.10 17.74 17.46
CA LEU A 161 11.98 16.66 17.03
C LEU A 161 13.41 17.02 17.47
N GLY A 162 13.89 16.43 18.53
CA GLY A 162 15.25 16.65 19.00
C GLY A 162 15.32 16.72 20.51
N GLY A 163 15.13 15.62 21.17
CA GLY A 163 15.70 15.39 22.48
C GLY A 163 17.04 14.68 22.27
N ASP A 164 18.11 15.34 22.64
CA ASP A 164 19.45 14.76 22.75
C ASP A 164 19.41 13.45 23.53
N TRP A 165 20.01 12.43 22.95
CA TRP A 165 20.45 11.21 23.64
C TRP A 165 21.90 10.96 23.39
#